data_684e70fc56b73b533876e8342bd36a53
#
_entry.id   684e70fc56b73b533876e8342bd36a53
#
_cell.length_a   1.000
_cell.length_b   1.000
_cell.length_c   1.000
_cell.angle_alpha   90.00
_cell.angle_beta   90.00
_cell.angle_gamma   90.00
#
_symmetry.space_group_name_H-M   'P 1'
#
loop_
_entity.id
_entity.type
_entity.pdbx_description
1 polymer ?
#
loop_
_entity_poly.entity_id
_entity_poly.type
_entity_poly.pdbx_seq_one_letter_code
_entity_poly.pdbx_strand_id
1 'polypeptide(L)'
;MDTNLPLRSGISDIEWEARIDLAAAFRLVDIHGWSDLLATHLSARVPNTDDHFLINPFGMLFEEITASSLIKIDGDGNILSASAYGFNPAGFVIHSAVHTARNDAMCVFHTHTEAGVGVATQEE
;
A
#
# COMPACT_ATOMS: atom_id res chain seq x y z
N MET A 1 -4.90 28.40 -5.36
CA MET A 1 -5.36 27.68 -6.55
C MET A 1 -4.95 26.23 -6.40
N ASP A 2 -5.92 25.34 -6.34
CA ASP A 2 -5.67 23.93 -6.08
C ASP A 2 -5.15 23.26 -7.36
N THR A 3 -3.84 23.16 -7.50
CA THR A 3 -3.17 22.56 -8.66
C THR A 3 -3.31 21.03 -8.72
N ASN A 4 -4.03 20.42 -7.76
CA ASN A 4 -4.18 18.96 -7.63
C ASN A 4 -5.53 18.43 -8.16
N LEU A 5 -6.39 19.27 -8.71
CA LEU A 5 -7.70 18.87 -9.23
C LEU A 5 -7.69 17.71 -10.25
N PRO A 6 -6.73 17.62 -11.21
CA PRO A 6 -6.72 16.51 -12.16
C PRO A 6 -6.36 15.15 -11.54
N LEU A 7 -5.52 15.14 -10.50
CA LEU A 7 -5.04 13.91 -9.85
C LEU A 7 -6.07 13.29 -8.91
N ARG A 8 -7.04 14.08 -8.43
CA ARG A 8 -8.13 13.63 -7.56
C ARG A 8 -9.43 13.31 -8.30
N SER A 9 -9.48 13.52 -9.61
CA SER A 9 -10.67 13.28 -10.41
C SER A 9 -11.11 11.81 -10.31
N GLY A 10 -12.33 11.59 -9.82
CA GLY A 10 -12.89 10.24 -9.63
C GLY A 10 -12.48 9.53 -8.33
N ILE A 11 -11.71 10.19 -7.45
CA ILE A 11 -11.33 9.68 -6.13
C ILE A 11 -12.21 10.34 -5.07
N SER A 12 -12.87 9.55 -4.23
CA SER A 12 -13.67 10.09 -3.10
C SER A 12 -12.75 10.71 -2.03
N ASP A 13 -13.29 11.62 -1.23
CA ASP A 13 -12.52 12.25 -0.16
C ASP A 13 -12.01 11.23 0.85
N ILE A 14 -12.81 10.23 1.19
CA ILE A 14 -12.41 9.18 2.15
C ILE A 14 -11.30 8.27 1.57
N GLU A 15 -11.32 7.97 0.28
CA GLU A 15 -10.21 7.27 -0.38
C GLU A 15 -8.95 8.14 -0.40
N TRP A 16 -9.11 9.45 -0.63
CA TRP A 16 -7.97 10.37 -0.67
C TRP A 16 -7.28 10.46 0.69
N GLU A 17 -8.03 10.51 1.78
CA GLU A 17 -7.47 10.46 3.14
C GLU A 17 -6.70 9.15 3.38
N ALA A 18 -7.27 8.02 2.99
CA ALA A 18 -6.56 6.73 3.09
C ALA A 18 -5.26 6.70 2.27
N ARG A 19 -5.23 7.36 1.11
CA ARG A 19 -4.02 7.51 0.30
C ARG A 19 -2.97 8.38 0.99
N ILE A 20 -3.38 9.47 1.62
CA ILE A 20 -2.48 10.34 2.39
C ILE A 20 -1.87 9.56 3.55
N ASP A 21 -2.68 8.85 4.32
CA ASP A 21 -2.24 8.08 5.48
C ASP A 21 -1.25 6.97 5.06
N LEU A 22 -1.56 6.23 4.00
CA LEU A 22 -0.67 5.18 3.51
C LEU A 22 0.64 5.76 2.95
N ALA A 23 0.60 6.85 2.22
CA ALA A 23 1.81 7.54 1.73
C ALA A 23 2.68 8.04 2.89
N ALA A 24 2.06 8.58 3.94
CA ALA A 24 2.76 8.96 5.16
C ALA A 24 3.41 7.75 5.85
N ALA A 25 2.73 6.60 5.90
CA ALA A 25 3.29 5.36 6.44
C ALA A 25 4.53 4.89 5.66
N PHE A 26 4.52 4.95 4.31
CA PHE A 26 5.70 4.64 3.50
C PHE A 26 6.90 5.53 3.87
N ARG A 27 6.67 6.82 4.03
CA ARG A 27 7.73 7.77 4.39
C ARG A 27 8.26 7.54 5.80
N LEU A 28 7.39 7.22 6.76
CA LEU A 28 7.80 6.88 8.12
C LEU A 28 8.64 5.60 8.15
N VAL A 29 8.25 4.58 7.41
CA VAL A 29 9.02 3.34 7.29
C VAL A 29 10.41 3.62 6.70
N ASP A 30 10.49 4.48 5.69
CA ASP A 30 11.78 4.90 5.13
C ASP A 30 12.63 5.70 6.13
N ILE A 31 12.06 6.69 6.80
CA ILE A 31 12.74 7.50 7.82
C ILE A 31 13.32 6.65 8.95
N HIS A 32 12.62 5.58 9.35
CA HIS A 32 13.10 4.64 10.36
C HIS A 32 14.10 3.61 9.83
N GLY A 33 14.40 3.63 8.53
CA GLY A 33 15.32 2.68 7.92
C GLY A 33 14.77 1.25 7.82
N TRP A 34 13.45 1.08 7.74
CA TRP A 34 12.78 -0.22 7.67
C TRP A 34 12.44 -0.65 6.25
N SER A 35 12.68 0.19 5.25
CA SER A 35 12.53 -0.16 3.85
C SER A 35 13.68 -1.06 3.37
N ASP A 36 13.40 -1.90 2.39
CA ASP A 36 14.40 -2.75 1.74
C ASP A 36 14.23 -2.66 0.22
N LEU A 37 14.65 -1.54 -0.35
CA LEU A 37 14.55 -1.22 -1.77
C LEU A 37 13.14 -1.49 -2.31
N LEU A 38 13.00 -2.47 -3.20
CA LEU A 38 11.74 -2.87 -3.82
C LEU A 38 11.16 -4.17 -3.22
N ALA A 39 11.81 -4.73 -2.20
CA ALA A 39 11.46 -6.04 -1.64
C ALA A 39 10.37 -5.97 -0.56
N THR A 40 10.05 -4.78 -0.07
CA THR A 40 9.02 -4.55 0.96
C THR A 40 7.84 -3.77 0.37
N HIS A 41 6.67 -3.91 1.00
CA HIS A 41 5.44 -3.29 0.51
C HIS A 41 4.43 -3.12 1.66
N LEU A 42 3.61 -2.09 1.55
CA LEU A 42 2.52 -1.79 2.45
C LEU A 42 1.24 -1.67 1.63
N SER A 43 0.13 -2.10 2.20
CA SER A 43 -1.18 -1.88 1.61
C SER A 43 -2.19 -1.41 2.63
N ALA A 44 -3.24 -0.75 2.15
CA ALA A 44 -4.37 -0.34 2.97
C ALA A 44 -5.68 -0.65 2.23
N ARG A 45 -6.70 -1.07 2.97
CA ARG A 45 -8.04 -1.24 2.45
C ARG A 45 -8.63 0.13 2.10
N VAL A 46 -9.30 0.23 0.96
CA VAL A 46 -10.07 1.43 0.61
C VAL A 46 -11.35 1.44 1.44
N PRO A 47 -11.59 2.47 2.25
CA PRO A 47 -12.79 2.54 3.06
C PRO A 47 -14.08 2.48 2.22
N ASN A 48 -15.14 1.90 2.79
CA ASN A 48 -16.45 1.73 2.14
C ASN A 48 -16.41 0.92 0.83
N THR A 49 -15.42 0.05 0.70
CA THR A 49 -15.34 -0.96 -0.36
C THR A 49 -15.12 -2.34 0.26
N ASP A 50 -15.57 -3.39 -0.41
CA ASP A 50 -15.44 -4.75 0.13
C ASP A 50 -14.06 -5.35 -0.17
N ASP A 51 -13.52 -5.08 -1.35
CA ASP A 51 -12.33 -5.77 -1.86
C ASP A 51 -11.31 -4.85 -2.57
N HIS A 52 -11.39 -3.53 -2.37
CA HIS A 52 -10.43 -2.60 -2.95
C HIS A 52 -9.29 -2.27 -1.99
N PHE A 53 -8.07 -2.24 -2.51
CA PHE A 53 -6.84 -1.99 -1.75
C PHE A 53 -5.98 -0.95 -2.45
N LEU A 54 -5.22 -0.21 -1.64
CA LEU A 54 -4.13 0.66 -2.09
C LEU A 54 -2.81 -0.06 -1.86
N ILE A 55 -1.92 -0.02 -2.84
CA ILE A 55 -0.58 -0.60 -2.77
C ILE A 55 0.42 0.31 -3.49
N ASN A 56 1.71 0.17 -3.16
CA ASN A 56 2.75 0.95 -3.81
C ASN A 56 3.03 0.49 -5.24
N PRO A 57 3.37 1.43 -6.13
CA PRO A 57 3.90 1.09 -7.46
C PRO A 57 5.19 0.27 -7.36
N PHE A 58 5.28 -0.78 -8.15
CA PHE A 58 6.53 -1.54 -8.26
C PHE A 58 7.54 -0.75 -9.09
N GLY A 59 8.72 -0.52 -8.53
CA GLY A 59 9.77 0.29 -9.14
C GLY A 59 9.96 1.67 -8.52
N MET A 60 9.12 2.06 -7.55
CA MET A 60 9.30 3.28 -6.75
C MET A 60 9.82 2.94 -5.37
N LEU A 61 10.81 3.70 -4.90
CA LEU A 61 11.29 3.62 -3.52
C LEU A 61 10.26 4.21 -2.55
N PHE A 62 10.31 3.81 -1.28
CA PHE A 62 9.36 4.28 -0.28
C PHE A 62 9.36 5.79 -0.10
N GLU A 63 10.53 6.42 -0.19
CA GLU A 63 10.69 7.89 -0.14
C GLU A 63 10.03 8.63 -1.31
N GLU A 64 9.77 7.95 -2.42
CA GLU A 64 9.16 8.52 -3.62
C GLU A 64 7.63 8.40 -3.62
N ILE A 65 7.06 7.56 -2.73
CA ILE A 65 5.61 7.31 -2.71
C ILE A 65 4.84 8.56 -2.29
N THR A 66 3.80 8.86 -3.04
CA THR A 66 2.84 9.94 -2.76
C THR A 66 1.41 9.39 -2.76
N ALA A 67 0.47 10.14 -2.22
CA ALA A 67 -0.95 9.78 -2.27
C ALA A 67 -1.46 9.52 -3.69
N SER A 68 -0.97 10.29 -4.66
CA SER A 68 -1.35 10.17 -6.07
C SER A 68 -0.65 9.04 -6.80
N SER A 69 0.53 8.57 -6.34
CA SER A 69 1.26 7.47 -6.96
C SER A 69 0.73 6.09 -6.56
N LEU A 70 0.02 5.99 -5.43
CA LEU A 70 -0.54 4.72 -4.98
C LEU A 70 -1.51 4.13 -5.99
N ILE A 71 -1.43 2.81 -6.17
CA ILE A 71 -2.27 2.07 -7.10
C ILE A 71 -3.46 1.51 -6.34
N LYS A 72 -4.67 1.68 -6.89
CA LYS A 72 -5.87 0.99 -6.41
C LYS A 72 -6.10 -0.28 -7.20
N ILE A 73 -6.27 -1.39 -6.51
CA ILE A 73 -6.51 -2.72 -7.06
C ILE A 73 -7.72 -3.36 -6.40
N ASP A 74 -8.34 -4.32 -7.08
CA ASP A 74 -9.35 -5.20 -6.48
C ASP A 74 -8.75 -6.52 -5.97
N GLY A 75 -9.59 -7.36 -5.38
CA GLY A 75 -9.20 -8.67 -4.86
C GLY A 75 -8.70 -9.66 -5.91
N ASP A 76 -9.04 -9.45 -7.17
CA ASP A 76 -8.60 -10.26 -8.31
C ASP A 76 -7.29 -9.73 -8.95
N GLY A 77 -6.78 -8.59 -8.49
CA GLY A 77 -5.55 -7.98 -8.98
C GLY A 77 -5.75 -7.07 -10.19
N ASN A 78 -6.97 -6.66 -10.48
CA ASN A 78 -7.22 -5.66 -11.53
C ASN A 78 -6.87 -4.26 -11.02
N ILE A 79 -6.14 -3.49 -11.83
CA ILE A 79 -5.81 -2.10 -11.51
C ILE A 79 -7.03 -1.23 -11.81
N LEU A 80 -7.52 -0.52 -10.79
CA LEU A 80 -8.71 0.33 -10.83
C LEU A 80 -8.39 1.82 -10.92
N SER A 81 -7.11 2.19 -10.88
CA SER A 81 -6.66 3.59 -11.00
C SER A 81 -5.70 3.77 -12.16
N ALA A 82 -5.65 4.99 -12.72
CA ALA A 82 -4.63 5.28 -13.73
C ALA A 82 -3.23 5.19 -13.09
N SER A 83 -2.35 4.40 -13.68
CA SER A 83 -0.97 4.27 -13.24
C SER A 83 -0.08 3.91 -14.44
N ALA A 84 1.12 4.50 -14.48
CA ALA A 84 2.17 4.11 -15.41
C ALA A 84 2.94 2.87 -14.91
N TYR A 85 2.71 2.45 -13.67
CA TYR A 85 3.40 1.35 -13.01
C TYR A 85 2.42 0.22 -12.70
N GLY A 86 2.95 -1.01 -12.68
CA GLY A 86 2.28 -2.15 -12.07
C GLY A 86 2.58 -2.24 -10.57
N PHE A 87 2.06 -3.25 -9.93
CA PHE A 87 2.38 -3.62 -8.55
C PHE A 87 3.20 -4.91 -8.52
N ASN A 88 3.85 -5.21 -7.38
CA ASN A 88 4.58 -6.45 -7.19
C ASN A 88 3.61 -7.63 -7.05
N PRO A 89 3.60 -8.62 -7.98
CA PRO A 89 2.68 -9.75 -7.90
C PRO A 89 2.81 -10.57 -6.61
N ALA A 90 4.03 -10.73 -6.09
CA ALA A 90 4.27 -11.45 -4.83
C ALA A 90 3.65 -10.70 -3.64
N GLY A 91 3.80 -9.38 -3.62
CA GLY A 91 3.14 -8.53 -2.62
C GLY A 91 1.63 -8.63 -2.70
N PHE A 92 1.07 -8.61 -3.90
CA PHE A 92 -0.37 -8.77 -4.09
C PHE A 92 -0.89 -10.08 -3.49
N VAL A 93 -0.28 -11.22 -3.79
CA VAL A 93 -0.72 -12.53 -3.29
C VAL A 93 -0.78 -12.55 -1.77
N ILE A 94 0.24 -12.05 -1.10
CA ILE A 94 0.30 -12.02 0.37
C ILE A 94 -0.74 -11.04 0.94
N HIS A 95 -0.75 -9.81 0.44
CA HIS A 95 -1.62 -8.77 0.99
C HIS A 95 -3.10 -9.04 0.73
N SER A 96 -3.47 -9.48 -0.47
CA SER A 96 -4.86 -9.84 -0.78
C SER A 96 -5.35 -11.01 0.07
N ALA A 97 -4.51 -12.01 0.33
CA ALA A 97 -4.85 -13.13 1.20
C ALA A 97 -5.15 -12.68 2.63
N VAL A 98 -4.33 -11.80 3.19
CA VAL A 98 -4.55 -11.24 4.54
C VAL A 98 -5.83 -10.39 4.57
N HIS A 99 -5.99 -9.48 3.62
CA HIS A 99 -7.18 -8.63 3.55
C HIS A 99 -8.47 -9.44 3.36
N THR A 100 -8.42 -10.54 2.59
CA THR A 100 -9.58 -11.42 2.39
C THR A 100 -9.90 -12.23 3.65
N ALA A 101 -8.88 -12.75 4.33
CA ALA A 101 -9.06 -13.57 5.54
C ALA A 101 -9.42 -12.74 6.78
N ARG A 102 -9.08 -11.46 6.82
CA ARG A 102 -9.23 -10.57 7.97
C ARG A 102 -9.86 -9.26 7.54
N ASN A 103 -11.20 -9.19 7.59
CA ASN A 103 -11.95 -7.97 7.27
C ASN A 103 -11.65 -6.79 8.21
N ASP A 104 -11.14 -7.08 9.40
CA ASP A 104 -10.70 -6.10 10.39
C ASP A 104 -9.26 -5.59 10.17
N ALA A 105 -8.49 -6.25 9.28
CA ALA A 105 -7.16 -5.77 8.90
C ALA A 105 -7.29 -4.63 7.87
N MET A 106 -7.17 -3.40 8.36
CA MET A 106 -7.23 -2.21 7.50
C MET A 106 -5.93 -1.95 6.76
N CYS A 107 -4.79 -2.37 7.32
CA CYS A 107 -3.47 -2.25 6.73
C CYS A 107 -2.71 -3.56 6.83
N VAL A 108 -1.82 -3.81 5.87
CA VAL A 108 -0.84 -4.92 5.92
C VAL A 108 0.54 -4.33 5.63
N PHE A 109 1.48 -4.58 6.53
CA PHE A 109 2.86 -4.11 6.42
C PHE A 109 3.81 -5.30 6.28
N HIS A 110 4.62 -5.29 5.23
CA HIS A 110 5.72 -6.22 5.03
C HIS A 110 7.05 -5.45 5.09
N THR A 111 7.84 -5.73 6.11
CA THR A 111 9.17 -5.16 6.33
C THR A 111 10.18 -6.27 6.65
N HIS A 112 11.48 -5.95 6.52
CA HIS A 112 12.57 -6.88 6.80
C HIS A 112 13.43 -6.42 7.99
N THR A 113 12.81 -5.81 9.01
CA THR A 113 13.53 -5.39 10.21
C THR A 113 14.07 -6.60 10.97
N GLU A 114 15.24 -6.45 11.59
CA GLU A 114 15.83 -7.53 12.40
C GLU A 114 14.89 -8.01 13.51
N ALA A 115 14.24 -7.07 14.22
CA ALA A 115 13.29 -7.39 15.26
C ALA A 115 12.06 -8.13 14.72
N GLY A 116 11.50 -7.68 13.57
CA GLY A 116 10.36 -8.32 12.93
C GLY A 116 10.68 -9.72 12.44
N VAL A 117 11.83 -9.91 11.79
CA VAL A 117 12.31 -11.22 11.35
C VAL A 117 12.57 -12.13 12.55
N GLY A 118 13.18 -11.61 13.63
CA GLY A 118 13.41 -12.36 14.86
C GLY A 118 12.13 -12.90 15.48
N VAL A 119 11.05 -12.13 15.49
CA VAL A 119 9.73 -12.60 15.98
C VAL A 119 9.10 -13.60 15.01
N ALA A 120 9.15 -13.32 13.70
CA ALA A 120 8.49 -14.16 12.69
C ALA A 120 9.13 -15.55 12.52
N THR A 121 10.39 -15.72 12.94
CA THR A 121 11.13 -16.99 12.82
C THR A 121 11.16 -17.82 14.09
N GLN A 122 10.48 -17.40 15.16
CA GLN A 122 10.38 -18.18 16.38
C GLN A 122 9.44 -19.38 16.18
N GLU A 123 9.85 -20.52 16.72
CA GLU A 123 8.93 -21.65 16.90
C GLU A 123 8.01 -21.37 18.11
N GLU A 124 6.72 -21.74 17.99
CA GLU A 124 5.76 -21.61 19.09
C GLU A 124 6.11 -22.56 20.26
#